data_ec592adb7a3299f495c900055a94d502
#
_entry.id   ec592adb7a3299f495c900055a94d502
#
_cell.length_a   1.000
_cell.length_b   1.000
_cell.length_c   1.000
_cell.angle_alpha   90.00
_cell.angle_beta   90.00
_cell.angle_gamma   90.00
#
_symmetry.space_group_name_H-M   'P 1'
#
loop_
_entity.id
_entity.type
_entity.pdbx_description
1 polymer ?
#
loop_
_entity_poly.entity_id
_entity_poly.type
_entity_poly.pdbx_seq_one_letter_code
_entity_poly.pdbx_strand_id
1 'polypeptide(L)'
;MKKRCVAIVLSAGQGKRMGTSIQKQYIELCGKPIICYCLEAFEKSEIIDDVIMVAGAGQEDYVTEEIVNKYHFGKVRAVIPGGKERYDSVWNGLKAIRDGMAGEEAKEGYVYIHDGARPFVDEEIIKRGYACVKANRACVAGVPSKDTVKIVDENQFAVTT
;
A
#
# COMPACT_ATOMS: atom_id res chain seq x y z
N MET A 1 19.10 -17.32 -1.88
CA MET A 1 19.04 -16.12 -1.02
C MET A 1 17.63 -15.51 -1.10
N LYS A 2 17.14 -14.88 -0.02
CA LYS A 2 15.93 -14.08 -0.03
C LYS A 2 16.16 -12.83 -0.89
N LYS A 3 15.25 -12.57 -1.85
CA LYS A 3 15.26 -11.29 -2.57
C LYS A 3 14.76 -10.18 -1.66
N ARG A 4 15.27 -8.96 -1.83
CA ARG A 4 14.80 -7.78 -1.10
C ARG A 4 13.34 -7.50 -1.42
N CYS A 5 12.57 -7.12 -0.43
CA CYS A 5 11.14 -6.84 -0.56
C CYS A 5 10.85 -5.42 -0.11
N VAL A 6 10.27 -4.61 -1.00
CA VAL A 6 9.91 -3.22 -0.72
C VAL A 6 8.40 -3.07 -0.75
N ALA A 7 7.81 -2.50 0.30
CA ALA A 7 6.40 -2.14 0.29
C ALA A 7 6.22 -0.69 -0.19
N ILE A 8 5.37 -0.49 -1.20
CA ILE A 8 4.87 0.83 -1.60
C ILE A 8 3.52 1.03 -0.92
N VAL A 9 3.45 1.95 0.04
CA VAL A 9 2.23 2.26 0.78
C VAL A 9 1.58 3.52 0.22
N LEU A 10 0.42 3.35 -0.41
CA LEU A 10 -0.31 4.42 -1.07
C LEU A 10 -1.19 5.17 -0.08
N SER A 11 -0.91 6.45 0.14
CA SER A 11 -1.65 7.34 1.03
C SER A 11 -2.04 8.68 0.37
N ALA A 12 -1.91 8.79 -0.96
CA ALA A 12 -2.24 10.00 -1.72
C ALA A 12 -3.75 10.22 -1.95
N GLY A 13 -4.60 9.26 -1.62
CA GLY A 13 -6.04 9.32 -1.87
C GLY A 13 -6.73 10.38 -1.05
N GLN A 14 -7.50 11.27 -1.71
CA GLN A 14 -8.21 12.38 -1.08
C GLN A 14 -9.49 11.98 -0.31
N GLY A 15 -9.92 10.71 -0.38
CA GLY A 15 -11.09 10.22 0.38
C GLY A 15 -12.44 10.89 0.05
N LYS A 16 -12.61 11.50 -1.13
CA LYS A 16 -13.78 12.30 -1.53
C LYS A 16 -15.16 11.68 -1.22
N ARG A 17 -15.23 10.35 -1.14
CA ARG A 17 -16.46 9.60 -0.85
C ARG A 17 -16.88 9.60 0.62
N MET A 18 -15.99 10.00 1.54
CA MET A 18 -16.24 9.94 2.99
C MET A 18 -16.90 11.21 3.55
N GLY A 19 -16.92 12.33 2.79
CA GLY A 19 -17.51 13.60 3.24
C GLY A 19 -16.79 14.24 4.44
N THR A 20 -15.60 13.77 4.80
CA THR A 20 -14.81 14.29 5.92
C THR A 20 -13.66 15.16 5.40
N SER A 21 -13.25 16.14 6.21
CA SER A 21 -12.06 16.96 5.94
C SER A 21 -10.74 16.19 6.13
N ILE A 22 -10.78 15.08 6.87
CA ILE A 22 -9.62 14.22 7.14
C ILE A 22 -9.60 13.10 6.11
N GLN A 23 -8.46 12.87 5.48
CA GLN A 23 -8.28 11.77 4.55
C GLN A 23 -8.39 10.42 5.27
N LYS A 24 -9.06 9.45 4.62
CA LYS A 24 -9.45 8.17 5.19
C LYS A 24 -8.29 7.44 5.92
N GLN A 25 -7.09 7.47 5.35
CA GLN A 25 -5.92 6.80 5.90
C GLN A 25 -5.40 7.42 7.20
N TYR A 26 -5.76 8.67 7.48
CA TYR A 26 -5.33 9.40 8.69
C TYR A 26 -6.44 9.51 9.74
N ILE A 27 -7.64 8.94 9.48
CA ILE A 27 -8.67 8.83 10.51
C ILE A 27 -8.14 7.93 11.63
N GLU A 28 -8.34 8.36 12.87
CA GLU A 28 -7.93 7.58 14.04
C GLU A 28 -8.87 6.38 14.27
N LEU A 29 -8.27 5.24 14.53
CA LEU A 29 -8.90 4.02 14.97
C LEU A 29 -8.17 3.54 16.23
N CYS A 30 -8.87 3.43 17.34
CA CYS A 30 -8.28 3.03 18.65
C CYS A 30 -7.02 3.84 19.01
N GLY A 31 -7.07 5.17 18.82
CA GLY A 31 -6.03 6.09 19.26
C GLY A 31 -4.83 6.25 18.33
N LYS A 32 -4.88 5.70 17.10
CA LYS A 32 -3.84 5.92 16.08
C LYS A 32 -4.40 5.94 14.67
N PRO A 33 -3.78 6.66 13.72
CA PRO A 33 -4.19 6.69 12.32
C PRO A 33 -4.26 5.30 11.68
N ILE A 34 -5.28 5.07 10.85
CA ILE A 34 -5.48 3.76 10.17
C ILE A 34 -4.22 3.28 9.45
N ILE A 35 -3.48 4.18 8.82
CA ILE A 35 -2.25 3.83 8.09
C ILE A 35 -1.18 3.20 8.98
N CYS A 36 -1.14 3.54 10.27
CA CYS A 36 -0.15 3.00 11.21
C CYS A 36 -0.28 1.47 11.38
N TYR A 37 -1.48 0.92 11.21
CA TYR A 37 -1.69 -0.54 11.35
C TYR A 37 -0.95 -1.33 10.27
N CYS A 38 -1.04 -0.91 9.00
CA CYS A 38 -0.28 -1.58 7.95
C CYS A 38 1.23 -1.32 8.05
N LEU A 39 1.63 -0.10 8.46
CA LEU A 39 3.04 0.22 8.68
C LEU A 39 3.64 -0.62 9.81
N GLU A 40 2.92 -0.83 10.91
CA GLU A 40 3.36 -1.73 11.99
C GLU A 40 3.52 -3.18 11.52
N ALA A 41 2.61 -3.67 10.67
CA ALA A 41 2.72 -5.00 10.11
C ALA A 41 3.98 -5.12 9.22
N PHE A 42 4.27 -4.11 8.40
CA PHE A 42 5.49 -4.08 7.58
C PHE A 42 6.76 -3.90 8.41
N GLU A 43 6.73 -3.05 9.45
CA GLU A 43 7.86 -2.83 10.35
C GLU A 43 8.27 -4.12 11.06
N LYS A 44 7.28 -4.91 11.52
CA LYS A 44 7.51 -6.18 12.23
C LYS A 44 7.84 -7.36 11.31
N SER A 45 7.50 -7.27 10.03
CA SER A 45 7.68 -8.38 9.08
C SER A 45 9.15 -8.70 8.82
N GLU A 46 9.50 -9.98 8.83
CA GLU A 46 10.82 -10.47 8.39
C GLU A 46 10.95 -10.50 6.86
N ILE A 47 9.85 -10.38 6.14
CA ILE A 47 9.82 -10.40 4.67
C ILE A 47 10.06 -9.01 4.10
N ILE A 48 9.40 -7.99 4.63
CA ILE A 48 9.52 -6.61 4.15
C ILE A 48 10.82 -5.99 4.71
N ASP A 49 11.68 -5.57 3.82
CA ASP A 49 12.95 -4.94 4.17
C ASP A 49 12.85 -3.42 4.25
N ASP A 50 12.09 -2.80 3.34
CA ASP A 50 11.95 -1.36 3.24
C ASP A 50 10.53 -0.96 2.86
N VAL A 51 10.17 0.29 3.15
CA VAL A 51 8.88 0.90 2.80
C VAL A 51 9.14 2.22 2.07
N ILE A 52 8.42 2.44 0.97
CA ILE A 52 8.28 3.75 0.31
C ILE A 52 6.84 4.20 0.52
N MET A 53 6.66 5.32 1.19
CA MET A 53 5.34 5.93 1.34
C MET A 53 5.06 6.90 0.19
N VAL A 54 3.84 6.84 -0.35
CA VAL A 54 3.38 7.74 -1.40
C VAL A 54 2.26 8.60 -0.83
N ALA A 55 2.59 9.82 -0.46
CA ALA A 55 1.70 10.79 0.18
C ALA A 55 0.94 11.65 -0.84
N GLY A 56 -0.09 12.33 -0.42
CA GLY A 56 -0.70 13.41 -1.21
C GLY A 56 0.33 14.50 -1.49
N ALA A 57 0.31 15.10 -2.69
CA ALA A 57 1.22 16.17 -3.04
C ALA A 57 1.14 17.33 -2.02
N GLY A 58 2.29 17.73 -1.47
CA GLY A 58 2.40 18.76 -0.43
C GLY A 58 2.09 18.25 1.00
N GLN A 59 1.91 16.93 1.18
CA GLN A 59 1.71 16.32 2.50
C GLN A 59 2.91 15.50 2.98
N GLU A 60 4.01 15.52 2.24
CA GLU A 60 5.19 14.70 2.50
C GLU A 60 5.79 14.99 3.88
N ASP A 61 5.92 16.26 4.24
CA ASP A 61 6.43 16.68 5.55
C ASP A 61 5.48 16.23 6.68
N TYR A 62 4.17 16.43 6.50
CA TYR A 62 3.17 15.97 7.47
C TYR A 62 3.27 14.46 7.71
N VAL A 63 3.36 13.68 6.65
CA VAL A 63 3.46 12.21 6.74
C VAL A 63 4.77 11.81 7.39
N THR A 64 5.86 12.50 7.08
CA THR A 64 7.16 12.24 7.70
C THR A 64 7.12 12.51 9.20
N GLU A 65 6.62 13.66 9.64
CA GLU A 65 6.66 14.04 11.05
C GLU A 65 5.56 13.33 11.87
N GLU A 66 4.30 13.38 11.42
CA GLU A 66 3.16 12.91 12.21
C GLU A 66 2.92 11.40 12.11
N ILE A 67 3.48 10.74 11.09
CA ILE A 67 3.32 9.29 10.90
C ILE A 67 4.66 8.57 11.07
N VAL A 68 5.66 8.87 10.25
CA VAL A 68 6.91 8.09 10.23
C VAL A 68 7.71 8.32 11.50
N ASN A 69 8.03 9.56 11.82
CA ASN A 69 8.87 9.92 12.97
C ASN A 69 8.15 9.69 14.30
N LYS A 70 6.89 10.11 14.39
CA LYS A 70 6.08 9.99 15.61
C LYS A 70 5.85 8.54 16.05
N TYR A 71 5.67 7.63 15.09
CA TYR A 71 5.46 6.20 15.38
C TYR A 71 6.71 5.33 15.16
N HIS A 72 7.86 5.95 14.87
CA HIS A 72 9.18 5.30 14.77
C HIS A 72 9.25 4.19 13.72
N PHE A 73 8.71 4.41 12.51
CA PHE A 73 8.79 3.44 11.41
C PHE A 73 10.16 3.47 10.73
N GLY A 74 11.09 2.66 11.22
CA GLY A 74 12.49 2.64 10.76
C GLY A 74 12.70 2.06 9.36
N LYS A 75 11.76 1.24 8.86
CA LYS A 75 11.81 0.70 7.49
C LYS A 75 11.35 1.69 6.41
N VAL A 76 10.72 2.81 6.78
CA VAL A 76 10.34 3.83 5.81
C VAL A 76 11.60 4.57 5.33
N ARG A 77 11.95 4.39 4.07
CA ARG A 77 13.15 4.98 3.45
C ARG A 77 12.89 6.33 2.81
N ALA A 78 11.67 6.52 2.30
CA ALA A 78 11.27 7.79 1.69
C ALA A 78 9.76 7.98 1.78
N VAL A 79 9.36 9.25 1.86
CA VAL A 79 8.00 9.73 1.64
C VAL A 79 8.05 10.58 0.39
N ILE A 80 7.26 10.21 -0.63
CA ILE A 80 7.29 10.84 -1.95
C ILE A 80 5.89 11.30 -2.35
N PRO A 81 5.76 12.30 -3.23
CA PRO A 81 4.47 12.74 -3.71
C PRO A 81 3.80 11.71 -4.62
N GLY A 82 2.49 11.54 -4.44
CA GLY A 82 1.63 10.78 -5.33
C GLY A 82 1.35 11.50 -6.64
N GLY A 83 0.72 10.80 -7.56
CA GLY A 83 0.24 11.35 -8.83
C GLY A 83 -1.26 11.68 -8.79
N LYS A 84 -1.78 12.06 -9.95
CA LYS A 84 -3.20 12.40 -10.11
C LYS A 84 -4.10 11.18 -9.87
N GLU A 85 -3.70 10.04 -10.39
CA GLU A 85 -4.43 8.79 -10.27
C GLU A 85 -3.65 7.76 -9.44
N ARG A 86 -4.33 6.66 -9.05
CA ARG A 86 -3.71 5.60 -8.27
C ARG A 86 -2.50 4.97 -8.97
N TYR A 87 -2.60 4.73 -10.28
CA TYR A 87 -1.51 4.14 -11.06
C TYR A 87 -0.30 5.08 -11.18
N ASP A 88 -0.50 6.41 -11.23
CA ASP A 88 0.59 7.38 -11.20
C ASP A 88 1.34 7.33 -9.87
N SER A 89 0.60 7.18 -8.76
CA SER A 89 1.19 7.02 -7.42
C SER A 89 2.00 5.74 -7.31
N VAL A 90 1.49 4.62 -7.85
CA VAL A 90 2.25 3.37 -7.94
C VAL A 90 3.52 3.56 -8.76
N TRP A 91 3.39 4.22 -9.92
CA TRP A 91 4.53 4.49 -10.81
C TRP A 91 5.60 5.36 -10.14
N ASN A 92 5.20 6.37 -9.37
CA ASN A 92 6.13 7.19 -8.59
C ASN A 92 6.89 6.34 -7.57
N GLY A 93 6.20 5.43 -6.85
CA GLY A 93 6.84 4.49 -5.93
C GLY A 93 7.84 3.56 -6.61
N LEU A 94 7.49 3.02 -7.78
CA LEU A 94 8.39 2.18 -8.58
C LEU A 94 9.61 2.95 -9.07
N LYS A 95 9.44 4.22 -9.50
CA LYS A 95 10.56 5.10 -9.86
C LYS A 95 11.49 5.33 -8.67
N ALA A 96 10.95 5.58 -7.48
CA ALA A 96 11.75 5.78 -6.27
C ALA A 96 12.63 4.57 -5.95
N ILE A 97 12.09 3.34 -6.12
CA ILE A 97 12.87 2.10 -5.98
C ILE A 97 13.96 2.01 -7.06
N ARG A 98 13.60 2.25 -8.33
CA ARG A 98 14.55 2.24 -9.45
C ARG A 98 15.67 3.25 -9.25
N ASP A 99 15.36 4.43 -8.70
CA ASP A 99 16.31 5.52 -8.48
C ASP A 99 17.13 5.33 -7.18
N GLY A 100 16.98 4.16 -6.52
CA GLY A 100 17.85 3.71 -5.41
C GLY A 100 17.40 4.16 -4.02
N MET A 101 16.20 4.72 -3.84
CA MET A 101 15.74 5.20 -2.54
C MET A 101 15.56 4.07 -1.49
N ALA A 102 15.41 2.82 -1.93
CA ALA A 102 15.37 1.63 -1.07
C ALA A 102 16.66 0.78 -1.19
N GLY A 103 17.74 1.35 -1.73
CA GLY A 103 19.03 0.68 -1.99
C GLY A 103 19.03 -0.06 -3.34
N GLU A 104 20.25 -0.27 -3.88
CA GLU A 104 20.44 -0.88 -5.19
C GLU A 104 19.88 -2.31 -5.29
N GLU A 105 19.96 -3.08 -4.21
CA GLU A 105 19.47 -4.46 -4.12
C GLU A 105 17.95 -4.56 -4.30
N ALA A 106 17.20 -3.47 -4.04
CA ALA A 106 15.76 -3.42 -4.20
C ALA A 106 15.32 -3.48 -5.66
N LYS A 107 16.17 -3.08 -6.60
CA LYS A 107 15.91 -3.08 -8.05
C LYS A 107 15.63 -4.48 -8.61
N GLU A 108 16.24 -5.49 -8.03
CA GLU A 108 16.05 -6.91 -8.42
C GLU A 108 15.12 -7.66 -7.44
N GLY A 109 14.46 -6.93 -6.57
CA GLY A 109 13.62 -7.44 -5.50
C GLY A 109 12.17 -7.71 -5.90
N TYR A 110 11.34 -7.87 -4.88
CA TYR A 110 9.88 -7.93 -5.02
C TYR A 110 9.24 -6.67 -4.45
N VAL A 111 8.15 -6.23 -5.07
CA VAL A 111 7.42 -5.03 -4.65
C VAL A 111 6.03 -5.42 -4.18
N TYR A 112 5.67 -4.98 -2.97
CA TYR A 112 4.33 -5.06 -2.42
C TYR A 112 3.64 -3.71 -2.60
N ILE A 113 2.51 -3.68 -3.29
CA ILE A 113 1.72 -2.45 -3.48
C ILE A 113 0.51 -2.53 -2.55
N HIS A 114 0.45 -1.62 -1.58
CA HIS A 114 -0.56 -1.65 -0.52
C HIS A 114 -1.29 -0.31 -0.39
N ASP A 115 -2.61 -0.37 -0.24
CA ASP A 115 -3.42 0.82 0.04
C ASP A 115 -3.34 1.16 1.55
N GLY A 116 -2.80 2.31 1.93
CA GLY A 116 -2.58 2.71 3.32
C GLY A 116 -3.85 2.82 4.18
N ALA A 117 -5.03 2.82 3.56
CA ALA A 117 -6.32 2.78 4.25
C ALA A 117 -6.84 1.35 4.54
N ARG A 118 -6.03 0.31 4.34
CA ARG A 118 -6.37 -1.10 4.62
C ARG A 118 -5.58 -1.60 5.82
N PRO A 119 -6.17 -1.64 7.03
CA PRO A 119 -5.42 -1.91 8.26
C PRO A 119 -5.15 -3.39 8.55
N PHE A 120 -5.77 -4.32 7.81
CA PHE A 120 -5.81 -5.75 8.19
C PHE A 120 -4.79 -6.62 7.46
N VAL A 121 -3.71 -6.05 6.93
CA VAL A 121 -2.58 -6.84 6.46
C VAL A 121 -1.84 -7.42 7.67
N ASP A 122 -1.50 -8.70 7.60
CA ASP A 122 -0.77 -9.42 8.64
C ASP A 122 0.43 -10.18 8.05
N GLU A 123 1.23 -10.76 8.93
CA GLU A 123 2.43 -11.51 8.54
C GLU A 123 2.10 -12.75 7.68
N GLU A 124 0.94 -13.37 7.90
CA GLU A 124 0.51 -14.54 7.12
C GLU A 124 0.17 -14.15 5.67
N ILE A 125 -0.51 -13.01 5.48
CA ILE A 125 -0.79 -12.46 4.14
C ILE A 125 0.53 -12.12 3.44
N ILE A 126 1.47 -11.49 4.15
CA ILE A 126 2.79 -11.11 3.60
C ILE A 126 3.57 -12.37 3.19
N LYS A 127 3.65 -13.39 4.04
CA LYS A 127 4.34 -14.66 3.75
C LYS A 127 3.75 -15.40 2.57
N ARG A 128 2.41 -15.51 2.51
CA ARG A 128 1.74 -16.14 1.37
C ARG A 128 1.97 -15.38 0.07
N GLY A 129 1.95 -14.04 0.13
CA GLY A 129 2.29 -13.19 -1.01
C GLY A 129 3.71 -13.43 -1.50
N TYR A 130 4.68 -13.53 -0.57
CA TYR A 130 6.07 -13.83 -0.90
C TYR A 130 6.22 -15.19 -1.59
N ALA A 131 5.62 -16.23 -1.02
CA ALA A 131 5.68 -17.57 -1.61
C ALA A 131 5.04 -17.59 -3.01
N CYS A 132 3.90 -16.92 -3.17
CA CYS A 132 3.19 -16.85 -4.43
C CYS A 132 3.97 -16.09 -5.51
N VAL A 133 4.51 -14.90 -5.21
CA VAL A 133 5.27 -14.11 -6.19
C VAL A 133 6.57 -14.79 -6.59
N LYS A 134 7.21 -15.50 -5.66
CA LYS A 134 8.42 -16.29 -5.94
C LYS A 134 8.16 -17.41 -6.95
N ALA A 135 7.01 -18.05 -6.86
CA ALA A 135 6.63 -19.16 -7.76
C ALA A 135 6.05 -18.67 -9.09
N ASN A 136 5.25 -17.60 -9.07
CA ASN A 136 4.41 -17.19 -10.19
C ASN A 136 4.77 -15.81 -10.79
N ARG A 137 5.77 -15.10 -10.25
CA ARG A 137 6.24 -13.76 -10.64
C ARG A 137 5.29 -12.62 -10.30
N ALA A 138 3.99 -12.85 -10.22
CA ALA A 138 2.98 -11.89 -9.81
C ALA A 138 1.96 -12.55 -8.90
N CYS A 139 1.37 -11.77 -8.00
CA CYS A 139 0.39 -12.23 -7.03
C CYS A 139 -0.55 -11.07 -6.67
N VAL A 140 -1.82 -11.39 -6.44
CA VAL A 140 -2.82 -10.46 -5.92
C VAL A 140 -3.51 -11.10 -4.73
N ALA A 141 -3.58 -10.37 -3.61
CA ALA A 141 -4.37 -10.80 -2.46
C ALA A 141 -5.86 -10.58 -2.75
N GLY A 142 -6.65 -11.61 -2.54
CA GLY A 142 -8.10 -11.56 -2.75
C GLY A 142 -8.83 -12.56 -1.88
N VAL A 143 -10.13 -12.39 -1.80
CA VAL A 143 -11.06 -13.34 -1.19
C VAL A 143 -12.12 -13.72 -2.21
N PRO A 144 -12.68 -14.94 -2.17
CA PRO A 144 -13.84 -15.29 -2.99
C PRO A 144 -14.99 -14.31 -2.74
N SER A 145 -15.65 -13.86 -3.82
CA SER A 145 -16.85 -13.01 -3.67
C SER A 145 -17.93 -13.79 -2.94
N LYS A 146 -18.56 -13.15 -1.96
CA LYS A 146 -19.76 -13.67 -1.28
C LYS A 146 -21.04 -13.24 -1.97
N ASP A 147 -20.95 -12.21 -2.82
CA ASP A 147 -22.09 -11.66 -3.54
C ASP A 147 -22.18 -12.27 -4.93
N THR A 148 -23.41 -12.46 -5.41
CA THR A 148 -23.65 -12.87 -6.79
C THR A 148 -23.39 -11.67 -7.70
N VAL A 149 -22.36 -11.79 -8.55
CA VAL A 149 -22.06 -10.81 -9.59
C VAL A 149 -22.91 -11.12 -10.82
N LYS A 150 -23.62 -10.13 -11.34
CA LYS A 150 -24.44 -10.27 -12.55
C LYS A 150 -23.94 -9.30 -13.63
N ILE A 151 -23.93 -9.79 -14.86
CA ILE A 151 -23.77 -8.93 -16.03
C ILE A 151 -25.17 -8.47 -16.45
N VAL A 152 -25.33 -7.17 -16.65
CA VAL A 152 -26.60 -6.57 -17.04
C VAL A 152 -26.49 -5.91 -18.42
N ASP A 153 -27.61 -5.88 -19.16
CA ASP A 153 -27.72 -5.16 -20.43
C ASP A 153 -27.93 -3.64 -20.21
N GLU A 154 -28.08 -2.91 -21.31
CA GLU A 154 -28.32 -1.45 -21.31
C GLU A 154 -29.62 -1.05 -20.54
N ASN A 155 -30.59 -1.96 -20.42
CA ASN A 155 -31.84 -1.76 -19.70
C ASN A 155 -31.78 -2.23 -18.24
N GLN A 156 -30.57 -2.62 -17.75
CA GLN A 156 -30.30 -3.13 -16.42
C GLN A 156 -30.95 -4.51 -16.12
N PHE A 157 -31.27 -5.29 -17.14
CA PHE A 157 -31.69 -6.69 -16.95
C PHE A 157 -30.49 -7.62 -16.91
N ALA A 158 -30.52 -8.57 -15.97
CA ALA A 158 -29.46 -9.56 -15.84
C ALA A 158 -29.44 -10.51 -17.05
N VAL A 159 -28.32 -10.56 -17.77
CA VAL A 159 -28.12 -11.44 -18.94
C VAL A 159 -27.28 -12.68 -18.61
N THR A 160 -26.45 -12.60 -17.56
CA THR A 160 -25.69 -13.76 -17.06
C THR A 160 -25.27 -13.55 -15.61
N THR A 161 -24.81 -14.64 -15.01
CA THR A 161 -24.27 -14.68 -13.65
C THR A 161 -22.84 -15.16 -13.69
#